data_e95be971205bb776503b9d8204141f00
#
_entry.id   e95be971205bb776503b9d8204141f00
#
_cell.length_a   1.000
_cell.length_b   1.000
_cell.length_c   1.000
_cell.angle_alpha   90.00
_cell.angle_beta   90.00
_cell.angle_gamma   90.00
#
_symmetry.space_group_name_H-M   'P 1'
#
loop_
_entity.id
_entity.type
_entity.pdbx_description
1 polymer ?
#
loop_
_entity_poly.entity_id
_entity_poly.type
_entity_poly.pdbx_seq_one_letter_code
_entity_poly.pdbx_strand_id
1 'polypeptide(L)'
;MNEEHSISENVKEYLRRKLEECKCKLIKLKCKRKRIKILYVTTVITSIVISAVTISLTSAVSVPIIVIIVLTTSSAILTGVSARFNFQNKKVEISNLIARQEKIQSKLDHVISCNGNLTHKDYEQILNDL
;
A
#
# COMPACT_ATOMS: atom_id res chain seq x y z
N MET A 1 -37.43 20.35 -21.56
CA MET A 1 -36.78 19.16 -22.16
C MET A 1 -35.26 19.23 -22.23
N ASN A 2 -34.64 20.41 -22.24
CA ASN A 2 -33.18 20.56 -22.34
C ASN A 2 -32.43 20.53 -21.00
N GLU A 3 -33.10 20.76 -19.87
CA GLU A 3 -32.44 20.83 -18.55
C GLU A 3 -32.10 19.46 -17.96
N GLU A 4 -32.91 18.43 -18.18
CA GLU A 4 -32.61 17.08 -17.69
C GLU A 4 -31.40 16.45 -18.41
N HIS A 5 -31.17 16.78 -19.67
CA HIS A 5 -30.01 16.27 -20.43
C HIS A 5 -28.70 16.92 -19.99
N SER A 6 -28.74 18.22 -19.62
CA SER A 6 -27.57 18.95 -19.11
C SER A 6 -27.12 18.48 -17.74
N ILE A 7 -28.06 18.20 -16.84
CA ILE A 7 -27.79 17.68 -15.48
C ILE A 7 -27.13 16.27 -15.56
N SER A 8 -27.65 15.43 -16.46
CA SER A 8 -27.08 14.08 -16.68
C SER A 8 -25.64 14.12 -17.19
N GLU A 9 -25.28 15.07 -18.03
CA GLU A 9 -23.93 15.19 -18.60
C GLU A 9 -22.91 15.71 -17.58
N ASN A 10 -23.29 16.70 -16.79
CA ASN A 10 -22.48 17.20 -15.68
C ASN A 10 -22.19 16.12 -14.62
N VAL A 11 -23.18 15.29 -14.32
CA VAL A 11 -23.03 14.17 -13.38
C VAL A 11 -22.07 13.11 -13.94
N LYS A 12 -22.17 12.80 -15.23
CA LYS A 12 -21.25 11.87 -15.89
C LYS A 12 -19.81 12.37 -15.88
N GLU A 13 -19.60 13.65 -16.13
CA GLU A 13 -18.26 14.24 -16.08
C GLU A 13 -17.69 14.23 -14.66
N TYR A 14 -18.51 14.54 -13.66
CA TYR A 14 -18.12 14.45 -12.25
C TYR A 14 -17.70 13.02 -11.87
N LEU A 15 -18.49 12.02 -12.26
CA LEU A 15 -18.17 10.61 -12.00
C LEU A 15 -16.87 10.17 -12.68
N ARG A 16 -16.62 10.61 -13.93
CA ARG A 16 -15.36 10.33 -14.64
C ARG A 16 -14.16 10.94 -13.90
N ARG A 17 -14.25 12.18 -13.44
CA ARG A 17 -13.18 12.83 -12.66
C ARG A 17 -12.91 12.07 -11.37
N LYS A 18 -13.97 11.62 -10.67
CA LYS A 18 -13.85 10.79 -9.47
C LYS A 18 -13.20 9.44 -9.74
N LEU A 19 -13.54 8.81 -10.85
CA LEU A 19 -12.92 7.55 -11.29
C LEU A 19 -11.42 7.73 -11.55
N GLU A 20 -11.01 8.80 -12.22
CA GLU A 20 -9.59 9.09 -12.45
C GLU A 20 -8.85 9.36 -11.14
N GLU A 21 -9.46 10.11 -10.22
CA GLU A 21 -8.91 10.34 -8.89
C GLU A 21 -8.70 9.02 -8.11
N CYS A 22 -9.69 8.12 -8.15
CA CYS A 22 -9.59 6.79 -7.56
C CYS A 22 -8.48 5.95 -8.19
N LYS A 23 -8.34 5.98 -9.52
CA LYS A 23 -7.24 5.28 -10.24
C LYS A 23 -5.87 5.80 -9.81
N CYS A 24 -5.71 7.13 -9.71
CA CYS A 24 -4.45 7.73 -9.23
C CYS A 24 -4.14 7.34 -7.78
N LYS A 25 -5.12 7.36 -6.89
CA LYS A 25 -4.96 6.91 -5.49
C LYS A 25 -4.56 5.44 -5.42
N LEU A 26 -5.18 4.59 -6.23
CA LEU A 26 -4.89 3.16 -6.31
C LEU A 26 -3.45 2.89 -6.75
N ILE A 27 -2.97 3.57 -7.79
CA ILE A 27 -1.59 3.47 -8.27
C ILE A 27 -0.60 3.87 -7.17
N LYS A 28 -0.86 4.99 -6.47
CA LYS A 28 -0.02 5.45 -5.36
C LYS A 28 0.04 4.42 -4.22
N LEU A 29 -1.09 3.83 -3.86
CA LEU A 29 -1.18 2.78 -2.83
C LEU A 29 -0.43 1.51 -3.25
N LYS A 30 -0.57 1.08 -4.50
CA LYS A 30 0.17 -0.08 -5.05
C LYS A 30 1.69 0.16 -5.04
N CYS A 31 2.13 1.37 -5.41
CA CYS A 31 3.55 1.75 -5.31
C CYS A 31 4.04 1.76 -3.86
N LYS A 32 3.26 2.32 -2.94
CA LYS A 32 3.58 2.34 -1.50
C LYS A 32 3.71 0.92 -0.94
N ARG A 33 2.77 0.03 -1.30
CA ARG A 33 2.82 -1.40 -0.92
C ARG A 33 4.09 -2.08 -1.43
N LYS A 34 4.46 -1.83 -2.69
CA LYS A 34 5.68 -2.39 -3.30
C LYS A 34 6.93 -1.92 -2.57
N ARG A 35 7.04 -0.62 -2.26
CA ARG A 35 8.16 -0.05 -1.50
C ARG A 35 8.28 -0.67 -0.11
N ILE A 36 7.20 -0.81 0.63
CA ILE A 36 7.19 -1.43 1.96
C ILE A 36 7.61 -2.88 1.88
N LYS A 37 7.15 -3.63 0.88
CA LYS A 37 7.56 -5.02 0.66
C LYS A 37 9.07 -5.12 0.40
N ILE A 38 9.62 -4.26 -0.45
CA ILE A 38 11.06 -4.24 -0.75
C ILE A 38 11.86 -3.91 0.52
N LEU A 39 11.46 -2.86 1.25
CA LEU A 39 12.13 -2.49 2.51
C LEU A 39 12.13 -3.63 3.52
N TYR A 40 11.00 -4.31 3.69
CA TYR A 40 10.91 -5.46 4.59
C TYR A 40 11.84 -6.59 4.17
N VAL A 41 11.80 -7.00 2.91
CA VAL A 41 12.64 -8.09 2.39
C VAL A 41 14.12 -7.72 2.50
N THR A 42 14.49 -6.49 2.15
CA THR A 42 15.88 -6.02 2.28
C THR A 42 16.34 -6.07 3.73
N THR A 43 15.53 -5.59 4.67
CA THR A 43 15.87 -5.59 6.10
C THR A 43 16.05 -7.01 6.64
N VAL A 44 15.18 -7.94 6.26
CA VAL A 44 15.26 -9.35 6.68
C VAL A 44 16.53 -10.01 6.10
N ILE A 45 16.79 -9.83 4.81
CA ILE A 45 17.99 -10.42 4.18
C ILE A 45 19.26 -9.86 4.83
N THR A 46 19.33 -8.54 5.02
CA THR A 46 20.48 -7.90 5.66
C THR A 46 20.70 -8.42 7.07
N SER A 47 19.64 -8.60 7.86
CA SER A 47 19.71 -9.16 9.20
C SER A 47 20.26 -10.59 9.20
N ILE A 48 19.82 -11.44 8.28
CA ILE A 48 20.30 -12.83 8.13
C ILE A 48 21.77 -12.84 7.76
N VAL A 49 22.17 -12.01 6.79
CA VAL A 49 23.58 -11.93 6.35
C VAL A 49 24.49 -11.50 7.50
N ILE A 50 24.12 -10.44 8.23
CA ILE A 50 24.90 -9.95 9.38
C ILE A 50 25.00 -11.05 10.44
N SER A 51 23.92 -11.76 10.74
CA SER A 51 23.93 -12.86 11.72
C SER A 51 24.84 -14.00 11.29
N ALA A 52 24.79 -14.40 10.02
CA ALA A 52 25.65 -15.45 9.48
C ALA A 52 27.13 -15.07 9.52
N VAL A 53 27.46 -13.84 9.15
CA VAL A 53 28.85 -13.31 9.23
C VAL A 53 29.31 -13.26 10.68
N THR A 54 28.47 -12.81 11.61
CA THR A 54 28.81 -12.76 13.04
C THR A 54 29.14 -14.15 13.56
N ILE A 55 28.33 -15.17 13.25
CA ILE A 55 28.58 -16.56 13.66
C ILE A 55 29.89 -17.08 13.08
N SER A 56 30.14 -16.83 11.81
CA SER A 56 31.38 -17.27 11.15
C SER A 56 32.61 -16.61 11.75
N LEU A 57 32.55 -15.35 12.10
CA LEU A 57 33.66 -14.60 12.71
C LEU A 57 33.90 -15.00 14.16
N THR A 58 32.89 -15.32 14.93
CA THR A 58 33.05 -15.81 16.32
C THR A 58 33.71 -17.20 16.39
N SER A 59 33.62 -17.98 15.31
CA SER A 59 34.30 -19.26 15.19
C SER A 59 35.77 -19.14 14.80
N ALA A 60 36.23 -17.99 14.34
CA ALA A 60 37.60 -17.74 13.93
C ALA A 60 38.44 -17.20 15.11
N VAL A 61 39.54 -17.90 15.42
CA VAL A 61 40.38 -17.67 16.62
C VAL A 61 41.09 -16.31 16.65
N SER A 62 41.09 -15.53 15.56
CA SER A 62 41.92 -14.32 15.42
C SER A 62 41.12 -13.03 15.10
N VAL A 63 39.80 -13.00 15.36
CA VAL A 63 39.00 -11.81 15.07
C VAL A 63 39.04 -10.82 16.23
N PRO A 64 39.33 -9.54 16.00
CA PRO A 64 39.28 -8.51 17.04
C PRO A 64 37.88 -8.41 17.66
N ILE A 65 37.80 -8.37 18.96
CA ILE A 65 36.55 -8.26 19.74
C ILE A 65 35.69 -7.06 19.28
N ILE A 66 36.33 -5.98 18.85
CA ILE A 66 35.67 -4.78 18.35
C ILE A 66 34.77 -5.08 17.14
N VAL A 67 35.22 -5.95 16.22
CA VAL A 67 34.43 -6.33 15.03
C VAL A 67 33.17 -7.10 15.45
N ILE A 68 33.30 -7.99 16.41
CA ILE A 68 32.14 -8.75 16.93
C ILE A 68 31.14 -7.80 17.60
N ILE A 69 31.61 -6.85 18.41
CA ILE A 69 30.74 -5.86 19.06
C ILE A 69 29.99 -5.00 18.03
N VAL A 70 30.67 -4.52 17.00
CA VAL A 70 30.04 -3.71 15.93
C VAL A 70 28.98 -4.51 15.19
N LEU A 71 29.23 -5.76 14.85
CA LEU A 71 28.28 -6.61 14.13
C LEU A 71 27.06 -6.96 14.98
N THR A 72 27.26 -7.32 16.26
CA THR A 72 26.16 -7.64 17.18
C THR A 72 25.30 -6.40 17.45
N THR A 73 25.89 -5.23 17.63
CA THR A 73 25.17 -3.98 17.84
C THR A 73 24.37 -3.61 16.59
N SER A 74 24.94 -3.75 15.39
CA SER A 74 24.25 -3.51 14.13
C SER A 74 23.05 -4.45 13.93
N SER A 75 23.22 -5.72 14.26
CA SER A 75 22.14 -6.72 14.21
C SER A 75 21.00 -6.37 15.19
N ALA A 76 21.32 -5.96 16.41
CA ALA A 76 20.35 -5.54 17.42
C ALA A 76 19.55 -4.30 16.98
N ILE A 77 20.23 -3.30 16.39
CA ILE A 77 19.57 -2.12 15.84
C ILE A 77 18.61 -2.49 14.71
N LEU A 78 19.04 -3.32 13.76
CA LEU A 78 18.21 -3.78 12.65
C LEU A 78 16.96 -4.53 13.15
N THR A 79 17.13 -5.40 14.13
CA THR A 79 16.02 -6.14 14.74
C THR A 79 15.06 -5.19 15.46
N GLY A 80 15.57 -4.23 16.21
CA GLY A 80 14.76 -3.21 16.91
C GLY A 80 13.99 -2.33 15.94
N VAL A 81 14.59 -1.90 14.84
CA VAL A 81 13.93 -1.14 13.78
C VAL A 81 12.82 -1.96 13.13
N SER A 82 13.10 -3.23 12.80
CA SER A 82 12.12 -4.13 12.20
C SER A 82 10.90 -4.35 13.10
N ALA A 83 11.11 -4.53 14.41
CA ALA A 83 10.05 -4.71 15.40
C ALA A 83 9.21 -3.42 15.54
N ARG A 84 9.85 -2.24 15.59
CA ARG A 84 9.17 -0.97 15.78
C ARG A 84 8.35 -0.54 14.56
N PHE A 85 8.81 -0.84 13.35
CA PHE A 85 8.10 -0.48 12.12
C PHE A 85 6.89 -1.35 11.82
N ASN A 86 6.71 -2.48 12.50
CA ASN A 86 5.58 -3.41 12.36
C ASN A 86 5.08 -3.53 10.89
N PHE A 87 6.01 -3.91 10.01
CA PHE A 87 5.79 -3.98 8.54
C PHE A 87 4.58 -4.84 8.18
N GLN A 88 4.28 -5.85 8.97
CA GLN A 88 3.14 -6.74 8.77
C GLN A 88 1.81 -5.98 8.87
N ASN A 89 1.63 -5.20 9.94
CA ASN A 89 0.39 -4.44 10.14
C ASN A 89 0.22 -3.36 9.06
N LYS A 90 1.29 -2.65 8.70
CA LYS A 90 1.24 -1.67 7.59
C LYS A 90 0.93 -2.31 6.25
N LYS A 91 1.42 -3.53 6.00
CA LYS A 91 1.11 -4.27 4.77
C LYS A 91 -0.37 -4.65 4.73
N VAL A 92 -0.94 -5.12 5.84
CA VAL A 92 -2.37 -5.48 5.95
C VAL A 92 -3.24 -4.23 5.77
N GLU A 93 -2.91 -3.14 6.45
CA GLU A 93 -3.63 -1.87 6.34
C GLU A 93 -3.67 -1.36 4.90
N ILE A 94 -2.53 -1.32 4.21
CA ILE A 94 -2.47 -0.88 2.81
C ILE A 94 -3.21 -1.85 1.90
N SER A 95 -3.16 -3.16 2.16
CA SER A 95 -3.93 -4.16 1.42
C SER A 95 -5.43 -3.93 1.53
N ASN A 96 -5.91 -3.62 2.74
CA ASN A 96 -7.33 -3.31 2.98
C ASN A 96 -7.75 -2.02 2.29
N LEU A 97 -6.89 -0.99 2.30
CA LEU A 97 -7.14 0.26 1.58
C LEU A 97 -7.20 0.04 0.07
N ILE A 98 -6.32 -0.79 -0.49
CA ILE A 98 -6.34 -1.15 -1.91
C ILE A 98 -7.64 -1.86 -2.26
N ALA A 99 -8.03 -2.87 -1.50
CA ALA A 99 -9.28 -3.62 -1.72
C ALA A 99 -10.51 -2.71 -1.66
N ARG A 100 -10.54 -1.77 -0.72
CA ARG A 100 -11.61 -0.77 -0.62
C ARG A 100 -11.65 0.14 -1.84
N GLN A 101 -10.51 0.64 -2.30
CA GLN A 101 -10.44 1.50 -3.50
C GLN A 101 -10.79 0.73 -4.79
N GLU A 102 -10.39 -0.52 -4.92
CA GLU A 102 -10.78 -1.37 -6.06
C GLU A 102 -12.29 -1.62 -6.09
N LYS A 103 -12.93 -1.81 -4.93
CA LYS A 103 -14.38 -1.94 -4.83
C LYS A 103 -15.10 -0.66 -5.26
N ILE A 104 -14.60 0.51 -4.83
CA ILE A 104 -15.16 1.81 -5.23
C ILE A 104 -15.01 2.02 -6.73
N GLN A 105 -13.82 1.73 -7.28
CA GLN A 105 -13.57 1.82 -8.72
C GLN A 105 -14.51 0.93 -9.52
N SER A 106 -14.69 -0.33 -9.13
CA SER A 106 -15.59 -1.27 -9.80
C SER A 106 -17.04 -0.78 -9.79
N LYS A 107 -17.51 -0.22 -8.67
CA LYS A 107 -18.85 0.38 -8.59
C LYS A 107 -18.98 1.59 -9.53
N LEU A 108 -18.00 2.48 -9.57
CA LEU A 108 -17.99 3.65 -10.47
C LEU A 108 -17.96 3.24 -11.95
N ASP A 109 -17.13 2.27 -12.31
CA ASP A 109 -17.06 1.74 -13.69
C ASP A 109 -18.40 1.11 -14.10
N HIS A 110 -19.03 0.35 -13.21
CA HIS A 110 -20.36 -0.24 -13.44
C HIS A 110 -21.42 0.85 -13.69
N VAL A 111 -21.44 1.88 -12.86
CA VAL A 111 -22.39 2.98 -12.97
C VAL A 111 -22.19 3.78 -14.26
N ILE A 112 -20.95 4.03 -14.67
CA ILE A 112 -20.63 4.74 -15.93
C ILE A 112 -21.01 3.87 -17.13
N SER A 113 -20.87 2.55 -17.04
CA SER A 113 -21.21 1.60 -18.12
C SER A 113 -22.71 1.41 -18.30
N CYS A 114 -23.48 1.49 -17.23
CA CYS A 114 -24.95 1.35 -17.25
C CYS A 114 -25.70 2.59 -17.78
N ASN A 115 -25.17 3.23 -18.77
CA ASN A 115 -25.73 4.25 -19.66
C ASN A 115 -27.18 4.74 -19.35
N GLY A 116 -27.35 5.55 -18.30
CA GLY A 116 -28.52 6.40 -18.20
C GLY A 116 -29.67 5.97 -17.27
N ASN A 117 -29.66 4.78 -16.69
CA ASN A 117 -30.64 4.35 -15.69
C ASN A 117 -30.05 4.34 -14.26
N LEU A 118 -29.37 5.42 -13.89
CA LEU A 118 -28.96 5.63 -12.51
C LEU A 118 -30.18 5.96 -11.67
N THR A 119 -30.57 5.05 -10.79
CA THR A 119 -31.57 5.34 -9.78
C THR A 119 -30.94 6.28 -8.74
N HIS A 120 -31.69 7.25 -8.23
CA HIS A 120 -31.24 8.19 -7.19
C HIS A 120 -30.61 7.46 -5.97
N LYS A 121 -31.07 6.25 -5.68
CA LYS A 121 -30.52 5.36 -4.63
C LYS A 121 -29.08 4.91 -4.89
N ASP A 122 -28.75 4.60 -6.14
CA ASP A 122 -27.40 4.16 -6.50
C ASP A 122 -26.38 5.32 -6.35
N TYR A 123 -26.83 6.53 -6.64
CA TYR A 123 -26.04 7.75 -6.48
C TYR A 123 -25.75 8.05 -5.00
N GLU A 124 -26.76 7.99 -4.12
CA GLU A 124 -26.59 8.19 -2.68
C GLU A 124 -25.68 7.13 -2.05
N GLN A 125 -25.78 5.88 -2.50
CA GLN A 125 -24.95 4.80 -1.99
C GLN A 125 -23.48 4.97 -2.37
N ILE A 126 -23.19 5.51 -3.56
CA ILE A 126 -21.82 5.82 -3.99
C ILE A 126 -21.27 7.01 -3.22
N LEU A 127 -22.07 8.03 -2.96
CA LEU A 127 -21.69 9.22 -2.19
C LEU A 127 -21.33 8.86 -0.74
N ASN A 128 -22.04 7.92 -0.14
CA ASN A 128 -21.78 7.46 1.22
C ASN A 128 -20.55 6.52 1.33
N ASP A 129 -20.14 5.90 0.22
CA ASP A 129 -18.96 5.03 0.15
C ASP A 129 -17.66 5.78 -0.22
N LEU A 130 -17.77 7.05 -0.65
CA LEU A 130 -16.65 7.95 -1.01
C LEU A 130 -16.08 8.66 0.22
#